data_4837a693fe0077bc19564ca22b3598bb
#
_entry.id   4837a693fe0077bc19564ca22b3598bb
#
_cell.length_a   1.000
_cell.length_b   1.000
_cell.length_c   1.000
_cell.angle_alpha   90.00
_cell.angle_beta   90.00
_cell.angle_gamma   90.00
#
_symmetry.space_group_name_H-M   'P 1'
#
loop_
_entity.id
_entity.type
_entity.pdbx_description
1 polymer ?
#
loop_
_entity_poly.entity_id
_entity_poly.type
_entity_poly.pdbx_seq_one_letter_code
_entity_poly.pdbx_strand_id
1 'polypeptide(L)'
;MEHHQGEGGRGREALSPPNPPIINAPPVVIHLALAIIAAHVVFLVAPDSVQSFFVWIGAVSPFRVTHLRGGLIASALPLVGHIFLHAGWMHLLLNCVWLVAFGAPVARMMGAEQGAGQRRAALYFLLFFMASGVAGAFAYIAAHPNDATMLIGASGAVSGLLGGLVRFAFRPPPEVIRALVERGSDGRNHPGSAIWAGLFDRTVLIWSAAIVILNLIVGVFAPGIANAGAGIAWESHIGGYFFGLVAFPYFARLARGA
;
A
#
# COMPACT_ATOMS: atom_id res chain seq x y z
N MET A 1 32.93 48.25 -51.82
CA MET A 1 33.65 47.28 -50.99
C MET A 1 32.99 47.29 -49.62
N GLU A 2 31.99 46.38 -49.39
CA GLU A 2 31.32 46.21 -48.10
C GLU A 2 31.56 44.77 -47.64
N HIS A 3 32.26 44.67 -46.54
CA HIS A 3 32.51 43.40 -45.87
C HIS A 3 31.29 43.01 -45.01
N HIS A 4 30.55 42.05 -45.44
CA HIS A 4 29.60 41.34 -44.58
C HIS A 4 30.37 40.32 -43.72
N GLN A 5 30.45 40.58 -42.42
CA GLN A 5 30.88 39.61 -41.42
C GLN A 5 29.67 38.75 -41.08
N GLY A 6 29.78 37.45 -41.36
CA GLY A 6 28.80 36.44 -40.98
C GLY A 6 28.95 36.12 -39.49
N GLU A 7 27.91 36.44 -38.69
CA GLU A 7 27.77 35.96 -37.32
C GLU A 7 27.45 34.47 -37.32
N GLY A 8 28.43 33.67 -36.90
CA GLY A 8 28.26 32.26 -36.66
C GLY A 8 27.36 32.02 -35.45
N GLY A 9 26.09 31.74 -35.71
CA GLY A 9 25.15 31.23 -34.69
C GLY A 9 25.64 29.90 -34.14
N ARG A 10 26.21 29.90 -32.91
CA ARG A 10 26.45 28.68 -32.15
C ARG A 10 25.09 28.11 -31.76
N GLY A 11 24.63 27.10 -32.49
CA GLY A 11 23.48 26.30 -32.09
C GLY A 11 23.72 25.76 -30.70
N ARG A 12 22.89 26.16 -29.74
CA ARG A 12 22.80 25.48 -28.44
C ARG A 12 22.34 24.06 -28.71
N GLU A 13 23.23 23.10 -28.61
CA GLU A 13 22.87 21.69 -28.52
C GLU A 13 21.90 21.59 -27.34
N ALA A 14 20.66 21.33 -27.66
CA ALA A 14 19.65 20.98 -26.64
C ALA A 14 20.09 19.66 -26.03
N LEU A 15 20.65 19.72 -24.81
CA LEU A 15 20.99 18.55 -24.03
C LEU A 15 19.75 17.68 -23.96
N SER A 16 19.83 16.47 -24.46
CA SER A 16 18.77 15.47 -24.33
C SER A 16 18.39 15.34 -22.85
N PRO A 17 17.11 15.32 -22.50
CA PRO A 17 16.70 15.14 -21.11
C PRO A 17 17.35 13.87 -20.55
N PRO A 18 17.83 13.88 -19.30
CA PRO A 18 18.45 12.71 -18.68
C PRO A 18 17.48 11.54 -18.72
N ASN A 19 17.99 10.34 -18.99
CA ASN A 19 17.20 9.14 -18.99
C ASN A 19 16.44 9.01 -17.66
N PRO A 20 15.15 8.70 -17.70
CA PRO A 20 14.37 8.53 -16.46
C PRO A 20 14.99 7.38 -15.62
N PRO A 21 15.00 7.50 -14.29
CA PRO A 21 15.52 6.44 -13.42
C PRO A 21 14.77 5.13 -13.66
N ILE A 22 15.48 4.00 -13.57
CA ILE A 22 14.92 2.64 -13.76
C ILE A 22 13.75 2.38 -12.81
N ILE A 23 13.84 2.91 -11.58
CA ILE A 23 12.76 2.86 -10.59
C ILE A 23 12.29 4.30 -10.37
N ASN A 24 11.16 4.63 -10.98
CA ASN A 24 10.52 5.92 -10.80
C ASN A 24 9.45 5.81 -9.69
N ALA A 25 9.88 5.86 -8.43
CA ALA A 25 8.97 5.83 -7.27
C ALA A 25 9.33 6.94 -6.27
N PRO A 26 8.33 7.52 -5.57
CA PRO A 26 8.57 8.48 -4.50
C PRO A 26 9.52 7.94 -3.44
N PRO A 27 10.40 8.78 -2.85
CA PRO A 27 11.41 8.33 -1.89
C PRO A 27 10.84 7.53 -0.70
N VAL A 28 9.66 7.89 -0.21
CA VAL A 28 9.01 7.18 0.90
C VAL A 28 8.74 5.71 0.58
N VAL A 29 8.40 5.38 -0.67
CA VAL A 29 8.13 3.99 -1.09
C VAL A 29 9.44 3.19 -1.12
N ILE A 30 10.50 3.80 -1.66
CA ILE A 30 11.83 3.18 -1.72
C ILE A 30 12.38 2.97 -0.31
N HIS A 31 12.31 3.99 0.57
CA HIS A 31 12.79 3.87 1.95
C HIS A 31 12.01 2.79 2.72
N LEU A 32 10.70 2.70 2.52
CA LEU A 32 9.88 1.66 3.14
C LEU A 32 10.27 0.26 2.65
N ALA A 33 10.46 0.08 1.34
CA ALA A 33 10.92 -1.20 0.78
C ALA A 33 12.31 -1.59 1.35
N LEU A 34 13.24 -0.63 1.39
CA LEU A 34 14.56 -0.86 1.99
C LEU A 34 14.49 -1.19 3.48
N ALA A 35 13.60 -0.55 4.24
CA ALA A 35 13.38 -0.85 5.66
C ALA A 35 12.85 -2.28 5.87
N ILE A 36 11.92 -2.72 5.02
CA ILE A 36 11.38 -4.09 5.07
C ILE A 36 12.47 -5.11 4.70
N ILE A 37 13.27 -4.84 3.67
CA ILE A 37 14.41 -5.69 3.29
C ILE A 37 15.44 -5.75 4.42
N ALA A 38 15.80 -4.61 5.00
CA ALA A 38 16.75 -4.54 6.11
C ALA A 38 16.27 -5.33 7.33
N ALA A 39 14.98 -5.21 7.69
CA ALA A 39 14.38 -6.00 8.76
C ALA A 39 14.51 -7.51 8.51
N HIS A 40 14.27 -7.96 7.27
CA HIS A 40 14.42 -9.36 6.90
C HIS A 40 15.87 -9.84 6.96
N VAL A 41 16.82 -9.03 6.48
CA VAL A 41 18.26 -9.36 6.58
C VAL A 41 18.70 -9.46 8.04
N VAL A 42 18.30 -8.49 8.87
CA VAL A 42 18.59 -8.52 10.32
C VAL A 42 18.00 -9.78 10.96
N PHE A 43 16.77 -10.14 10.60
CA PHE A 43 16.15 -11.37 11.09
C PHE A 43 16.96 -12.62 10.70
N LEU A 44 17.40 -12.73 9.44
CA LEU A 44 18.13 -13.90 8.95
C LEU A 44 19.51 -14.09 9.57
N VAL A 45 20.23 -12.99 9.92
CA VAL A 45 21.57 -13.07 10.51
C VAL A 45 21.53 -13.13 12.04
N ALA A 46 20.35 -12.95 12.65
CA ALA A 46 20.19 -12.99 14.08
C ALA A 46 20.32 -14.42 14.64
N PRO A 47 20.85 -14.61 15.86
CA PRO A 47 20.81 -15.90 16.55
C PRO A 47 19.38 -16.41 16.75
N ASP A 48 19.19 -17.73 16.83
CA ASP A 48 17.87 -18.38 16.93
C ASP A 48 17.02 -17.85 18.09
N SER A 49 17.62 -17.53 19.23
CA SER A 49 16.93 -16.93 20.36
C SER A 49 16.36 -15.55 20.05
N VAL A 50 17.08 -14.75 19.27
CA VAL A 50 16.67 -13.42 18.83
C VAL A 50 15.61 -13.53 17.73
N GLN A 51 15.76 -14.48 16.79
CA GLN A 51 14.72 -14.76 15.78
C GLN A 51 13.40 -15.16 16.46
N SER A 52 13.46 -16.07 17.44
CA SER A 52 12.29 -16.49 18.21
C SER A 52 11.63 -15.31 18.94
N PHE A 53 12.42 -14.39 19.50
CA PHE A 53 11.91 -13.17 20.11
C PHE A 53 11.23 -12.26 19.07
N PHE A 54 11.84 -12.04 17.89
CA PHE A 54 11.21 -11.25 16.82
C PHE A 54 9.90 -11.87 16.34
N VAL A 55 9.84 -13.19 16.18
CA VAL A 55 8.59 -13.88 15.85
C VAL A 55 7.56 -13.68 16.96
N TRP A 56 7.97 -13.79 18.22
CA TRP A 56 7.06 -13.62 19.36
C TRP A 56 6.45 -12.22 19.43
N ILE A 57 7.24 -11.14 19.21
CA ILE A 57 6.75 -9.76 19.27
C ILE A 57 6.13 -9.28 17.96
N GLY A 58 6.51 -9.86 16.83
CA GLY A 58 6.16 -9.38 15.50
C GLY A 58 5.10 -10.21 14.79
N ALA A 59 5.03 -11.52 14.96
CA ALA A 59 4.03 -12.34 14.26
C ALA A 59 2.66 -12.28 14.97
N VAL A 60 1.59 -12.07 14.20
CA VAL A 60 0.22 -12.10 14.72
C VAL A 60 -0.21 -13.54 14.92
N SER A 61 -0.43 -13.95 16.15
CA SER A 61 -1.15 -15.18 16.49
C SER A 61 -2.57 -14.81 16.91
N PRO A 62 -3.62 -15.21 16.17
CA PRO A 62 -5.00 -14.92 16.52
C PRO A 62 -5.33 -15.35 17.94
N PHE A 63 -4.98 -16.58 18.32
CA PHE A 63 -5.21 -17.11 19.68
C PHE A 63 -4.57 -16.21 20.76
N ARG A 64 -3.35 -15.72 20.55
CA ARG A 64 -2.68 -14.85 21.52
C ARG A 64 -3.37 -13.51 21.65
N VAL A 65 -3.79 -12.91 20.53
CA VAL A 65 -4.44 -11.61 20.52
C VAL A 65 -5.82 -11.68 21.15
N THR A 66 -6.65 -12.67 20.78
CA THR A 66 -8.02 -12.81 21.30
C THR A 66 -8.07 -13.11 22.80
N HIS A 67 -7.08 -13.85 23.30
CA HIS A 67 -7.01 -14.22 24.73
C HIS A 67 -6.04 -13.36 25.55
N LEU A 68 -5.52 -12.27 24.98
CA LEU A 68 -4.55 -11.35 25.61
C LEU A 68 -3.35 -12.07 26.27
N ARG A 69 -2.90 -13.18 25.69
CA ARG A 69 -1.78 -13.97 26.22
C ARG A 69 -0.49 -13.17 26.17
N GLY A 70 0.11 -12.89 27.31
CA GLY A 70 1.27 -12.02 27.47
C GLY A 70 0.93 -10.54 27.69
N GLY A 71 -0.38 -10.21 27.85
CA GLY A 71 -0.86 -8.86 28.14
C GLY A 71 -1.08 -8.00 26.89
N LEU A 72 -1.54 -6.77 27.10
CA LEU A 72 -1.96 -5.86 26.04
C LEU A 72 -0.83 -5.53 25.04
N ILE A 73 0.39 -5.25 25.55
CA ILE A 73 1.54 -4.88 24.70
C ILE A 73 1.92 -6.03 23.79
N ALA A 74 2.05 -7.25 24.30
CA ALA A 74 2.38 -8.44 23.52
C ALA A 74 1.30 -8.83 22.51
N SER A 75 0.06 -8.38 22.70
CA SER A 75 -1.04 -8.56 21.76
C SER A 75 -1.12 -7.47 20.72
N ALA A 76 -0.70 -6.23 21.04
CA ALA A 76 -0.79 -5.07 20.15
C ALA A 76 0.44 -4.96 19.21
N LEU A 77 1.65 -5.21 19.68
CA LEU A 77 2.88 -5.10 18.88
C LEU A 77 2.85 -5.91 17.58
N PRO A 78 2.37 -7.17 17.57
CA PRO A 78 2.27 -7.97 16.36
C PRO A 78 1.37 -7.36 15.27
N LEU A 79 0.35 -6.55 15.65
CA LEU A 79 -0.54 -5.91 14.68
C LEU A 79 0.19 -4.99 13.71
N VAL A 80 1.36 -4.50 14.08
CA VAL A 80 2.26 -3.70 13.23
C VAL A 80 3.51 -4.50 12.85
N GLY A 81 4.06 -5.26 13.78
CA GLY A 81 5.31 -6.00 13.60
C GLY A 81 5.28 -7.03 12.46
N HIS A 82 4.13 -7.67 12.24
CA HIS A 82 3.99 -8.70 11.20
C HIS A 82 4.34 -8.19 9.79
N ILE A 83 4.17 -6.91 9.53
CA ILE A 83 4.47 -6.25 8.26
C ILE A 83 5.95 -6.39 7.88
N PHE A 84 6.82 -6.46 8.87
CA PHE A 84 8.28 -6.51 8.69
C PHE A 84 8.86 -7.93 8.71
N LEU A 85 8.07 -8.94 9.07
CA LEU A 85 8.48 -10.35 9.09
C LEU A 85 8.06 -11.05 7.79
N HIS A 86 8.97 -11.82 7.20
CA HIS A 86 8.70 -12.56 5.97
C HIS A 86 9.23 -13.99 6.06
N ALA A 87 8.49 -14.96 5.52
CA ALA A 87 8.82 -16.38 5.57
C ALA A 87 10.07 -16.75 4.74
N GLY A 88 10.50 -15.89 3.81
CA GLY A 88 11.67 -16.10 2.98
C GLY A 88 11.75 -15.10 1.84
N TRP A 89 12.82 -15.19 1.06
CA TRP A 89 13.15 -14.21 0.01
C TRP A 89 12.07 -14.03 -1.05
N MET A 90 11.44 -15.11 -1.51
CA MET A 90 10.37 -14.99 -2.52
C MET A 90 9.18 -14.21 -1.99
N HIS A 91 8.76 -14.50 -0.74
CA HIS A 91 7.67 -13.77 -0.08
C HIS A 91 8.01 -12.29 0.09
N LEU A 92 9.24 -11.98 0.53
CA LEU A 92 9.73 -10.60 0.65
C LEU A 92 9.75 -9.87 -0.70
N LEU A 93 10.35 -10.49 -1.73
CA LEU A 93 10.51 -9.85 -3.04
C LEU A 93 9.15 -9.56 -3.68
N LEU A 94 8.19 -10.48 -3.61
CA LEU A 94 6.84 -10.25 -4.11
C LEU A 94 6.17 -9.08 -3.37
N ASN A 95 6.31 -8.99 -2.05
CA ASN A 95 5.78 -7.84 -1.29
C ASN A 95 6.45 -6.52 -1.71
N CYS A 96 7.77 -6.51 -1.91
CA CYS A 96 8.49 -5.30 -2.36
C CYS A 96 8.09 -4.88 -3.79
N VAL A 97 7.94 -5.83 -4.71
CA VAL A 97 7.48 -5.55 -6.09
C VAL A 97 6.10 -4.92 -6.07
N TRP A 98 5.16 -5.50 -5.35
CA TRP A 98 3.80 -4.97 -5.25
C TRP A 98 3.74 -3.66 -4.45
N LEU A 99 4.59 -3.50 -3.41
CA LEU A 99 4.74 -2.23 -2.70
C LEU A 99 5.16 -1.10 -3.66
N VAL A 100 6.14 -1.34 -4.53
CA VAL A 100 6.56 -0.34 -5.52
C VAL A 100 5.46 -0.12 -6.56
N ALA A 101 4.86 -1.18 -7.09
CA ALA A 101 3.85 -1.09 -8.15
C ALA A 101 2.58 -0.33 -7.69
N PHE A 102 2.08 -0.57 -6.50
CA PHE A 102 0.88 0.07 -5.98
C PHE A 102 1.19 1.29 -5.11
N GLY A 103 2.30 1.26 -4.38
CA GLY A 103 2.69 2.33 -3.47
C GLY A 103 3.14 3.59 -4.21
N ALA A 104 3.86 3.46 -5.33
CA ALA A 104 4.33 4.64 -6.06
C ALA A 104 3.16 5.53 -6.56
N PRO A 105 2.15 5.01 -7.28
CA PRO A 105 1.02 5.83 -7.68
C PRO A 105 0.22 6.37 -6.48
N VAL A 106 0.02 5.58 -5.42
CA VAL A 106 -0.69 6.01 -4.21
C VAL A 106 0.06 7.15 -3.51
N ALA A 107 1.38 7.04 -3.34
CA ALA A 107 2.20 8.08 -2.73
C ALA A 107 2.20 9.38 -3.56
N ARG A 108 2.23 9.29 -4.91
CA ARG A 108 2.07 10.44 -5.81
C ARG A 108 0.73 11.13 -5.63
N MET A 109 -0.34 10.35 -5.56
CA MET A 109 -1.69 10.88 -5.35
C MET A 109 -1.84 11.59 -3.99
N MET A 110 -1.04 11.21 -3.00
CA MET A 110 -0.94 11.91 -1.72
C MET A 110 -0.03 13.16 -1.76
N GLY A 111 0.78 13.34 -2.80
CA GLY A 111 1.73 14.45 -2.94
C GLY A 111 3.11 14.17 -2.33
N ALA A 112 3.51 12.91 -2.22
CA ALA A 112 4.77 12.51 -1.58
C ALA A 112 5.99 12.50 -2.52
N GLU A 113 5.93 13.15 -3.69
CA GLU A 113 7.04 13.19 -4.64
C GLU A 113 8.06 14.26 -4.29
N GLN A 114 7.66 15.52 -4.35
CA GLN A 114 8.52 16.69 -4.14
C GLN A 114 7.69 17.90 -3.69
N GLY A 115 8.36 18.86 -3.05
CA GLY A 115 7.76 20.13 -2.69
C GLY A 115 7.43 20.31 -1.20
N ALA A 116 6.81 21.43 -0.86
CA ALA A 116 6.59 21.86 0.53
C ALA A 116 5.76 20.90 1.39
N GLY A 117 4.91 20.09 0.80
CA GLY A 117 4.06 19.12 1.51
C GLY A 117 4.61 17.69 1.59
N GLN A 118 5.78 17.42 1.00
CA GLN A 118 6.32 16.06 0.83
C GLN A 118 6.42 15.27 2.15
N ARG A 119 6.94 15.88 3.22
CA ARG A 119 7.10 15.19 4.53
C ARG A 119 5.76 14.79 5.13
N ARG A 120 4.77 15.67 5.05
CA ARG A 120 3.41 15.40 5.53
C ARG A 120 2.78 14.28 4.71
N ALA A 121 2.87 14.34 3.39
CA ALA A 121 2.35 13.33 2.50
C ALA A 121 3.03 11.96 2.72
N ALA A 122 4.35 11.94 2.93
CA ALA A 122 5.09 10.73 3.28
C ALA A 122 4.63 10.13 4.61
N LEU A 123 4.42 10.96 5.64
CA LEU A 123 3.88 10.51 6.94
C LEU A 123 2.50 9.87 6.78
N TYR A 124 1.57 10.53 6.09
CA TYR A 124 0.22 9.97 5.90
C TYR A 124 0.20 8.74 4.99
N PHE A 125 1.14 8.63 4.02
CA PHE A 125 1.35 7.40 3.27
C PHE A 125 1.77 6.24 4.18
N LEU A 126 2.75 6.46 5.07
CA LEU A 126 3.19 5.45 6.03
C LEU A 126 2.08 5.06 6.99
N LEU A 127 1.34 6.04 7.53
CA LEU A 127 0.20 5.77 8.42
C LEU A 127 -0.90 4.98 7.70
N PHE A 128 -1.20 5.31 6.44
CA PHE A 128 -2.15 4.58 5.61
C PHE A 128 -1.71 3.13 5.37
N PHE A 129 -0.43 2.93 5.03
CA PHE A 129 0.16 1.61 4.83
C PHE A 129 0.06 0.76 6.09
N MET A 130 0.51 1.30 7.24
CA MET A 130 0.43 0.59 8.53
C MET A 130 -1.01 0.29 8.94
N ALA A 131 -1.92 1.25 8.82
CA ALA A 131 -3.32 1.06 9.16
C ALA A 131 -3.99 -0.01 8.27
N SER A 132 -3.61 -0.08 6.99
CA SER A 132 -4.08 -1.13 6.07
C SER A 132 -3.60 -2.52 6.51
N GLY A 133 -2.34 -2.64 6.95
CA GLY A 133 -1.80 -3.89 7.49
C GLY A 133 -2.51 -4.31 8.78
N VAL A 134 -2.76 -3.37 9.69
CA VAL A 134 -3.53 -3.61 10.92
C VAL A 134 -4.96 -4.06 10.61
N ALA A 135 -5.63 -3.43 9.65
CA ALA A 135 -6.96 -3.85 9.22
C ALA A 135 -6.95 -5.27 8.63
N GLY A 136 -5.92 -5.60 7.84
CA GLY A 136 -5.70 -6.95 7.34
C GLY A 136 -5.49 -7.96 8.48
N ALA A 137 -4.69 -7.61 9.48
CA ALA A 137 -4.48 -8.47 10.65
C ALA A 137 -5.79 -8.71 11.43
N PHE A 138 -6.62 -7.70 11.61
CA PHE A 138 -7.94 -7.86 12.24
C PHE A 138 -8.88 -8.76 11.43
N ALA A 139 -8.89 -8.65 10.11
CA ALA A 139 -9.67 -9.54 9.25
C ALA A 139 -9.23 -11.00 9.40
N TYR A 140 -7.91 -11.25 9.43
CA TYR A 140 -7.36 -12.57 9.68
C TYR A 140 -7.71 -13.12 11.06
N ILE A 141 -7.58 -12.30 12.12
CA ILE A 141 -7.95 -12.68 13.49
C ILE A 141 -9.43 -13.01 13.58
N ALA A 142 -10.30 -12.21 12.95
CA ALA A 142 -11.74 -12.44 12.96
C ALA A 142 -12.15 -13.75 12.26
N ALA A 143 -11.42 -14.13 11.18
CA ALA A 143 -11.64 -15.39 10.49
C ALA A 143 -11.12 -16.60 11.26
N HIS A 144 -10.07 -16.43 12.07
CA HIS A 144 -9.33 -17.51 12.74
C HIS A 144 -9.12 -17.27 14.25
N PRO A 145 -10.13 -16.91 15.05
CA PRO A 145 -9.94 -16.36 16.41
C PRO A 145 -9.22 -17.28 17.39
N ASN A 146 -9.25 -18.58 17.14
CA ASN A 146 -8.65 -19.62 18.01
C ASN A 146 -7.43 -20.29 17.37
N ASP A 147 -6.97 -19.80 16.21
CA ASP A 147 -5.89 -20.44 15.48
C ASP A 147 -4.52 -20.04 16.03
N ALA A 148 -3.61 -21.01 16.10
CA ALA A 148 -2.22 -20.77 16.48
C ALA A 148 -1.34 -20.38 15.28
N THR A 149 -1.86 -20.50 14.05
CA THR A 149 -1.14 -20.15 12.81
C THR A 149 -0.79 -18.66 12.82
N MET A 150 0.47 -18.36 12.50
CA MET A 150 0.98 -17.00 12.60
C MET A 150 0.86 -16.25 11.27
N LEU A 151 0.28 -15.04 11.31
CA LEU A 151 0.30 -14.10 10.20
C LEU A 151 1.61 -13.31 10.21
N ILE A 152 2.30 -13.30 9.07
CA ILE A 152 3.49 -12.47 8.78
C ILE A 152 3.43 -11.97 7.34
N GLY A 153 4.09 -10.85 7.06
CA GLY A 153 4.22 -10.25 5.73
C GLY A 153 3.49 -8.93 5.57
N ALA A 154 3.99 -8.13 4.63
CA ALA A 154 3.44 -6.80 4.32
C ALA A 154 2.19 -6.86 3.41
N SER A 155 1.77 -8.04 2.98
CA SER A 155 0.78 -8.21 1.90
C SER A 155 -0.60 -7.64 2.21
N GLY A 156 -1.06 -7.66 3.47
CA GLY A 156 -2.28 -6.97 3.90
C GLY A 156 -2.18 -5.45 3.71
N ALA A 157 -1.04 -4.84 4.08
CA ALA A 157 -0.78 -3.42 3.87
C ALA A 157 -0.67 -3.07 2.38
N VAL A 158 0.01 -3.90 1.60
CA VAL A 158 0.12 -3.77 0.12
C VAL A 158 -1.26 -3.89 -0.55
N SER A 159 -2.11 -4.78 -0.07
CA SER A 159 -3.48 -4.89 -0.55
C SER A 159 -4.29 -3.63 -0.26
N GLY A 160 -4.02 -2.93 0.84
CA GLY A 160 -4.60 -1.63 1.12
C GLY A 160 -4.17 -0.55 0.12
N LEU A 161 -2.90 -0.56 -0.30
CA LEU A 161 -2.44 0.32 -1.39
C LEU A 161 -3.20 0.03 -2.70
N LEU A 162 -3.42 -1.25 -3.03
CA LEU A 162 -4.22 -1.64 -4.19
C LEU A 162 -5.67 -1.14 -4.06
N GLY A 163 -6.29 -1.26 -2.87
CA GLY A 163 -7.63 -0.72 -2.60
C GLY A 163 -7.70 0.80 -2.82
N GLY A 164 -6.72 1.53 -2.31
CA GLY A 164 -6.57 2.97 -2.54
C GLY A 164 -6.39 3.31 -4.03
N LEU A 165 -5.59 2.53 -4.75
CA LEU A 165 -5.37 2.72 -6.18
C LEU A 165 -6.66 2.49 -6.99
N VAL A 166 -7.36 1.37 -6.76
CA VAL A 166 -8.63 1.04 -7.44
C VAL A 166 -9.67 2.13 -7.21
N ARG A 167 -9.68 2.72 -6.02
CA ARG A 167 -10.62 3.81 -5.68
C ARG A 167 -10.45 5.05 -6.55
N PHE A 168 -9.25 5.27 -7.12
CA PHE A 168 -8.90 6.51 -7.82
C PHE A 168 -8.42 6.34 -9.25
N ALA A 169 -7.80 5.21 -9.59
CA ALA A 169 -7.24 4.99 -10.92
C ALA A 169 -8.29 5.06 -12.05
N PHE A 170 -9.55 4.83 -11.73
CA PHE A 170 -10.66 4.78 -12.67
C PHE A 170 -11.60 5.98 -12.56
N ARG A 171 -11.22 7.05 -11.85
CA ARG A 171 -12.02 8.27 -11.86
C ARG A 171 -11.91 8.96 -13.22
N PRO A 172 -13.05 9.47 -13.75
CA PRO A 172 -13.01 10.34 -14.92
C PRO A 172 -12.06 11.53 -14.65
N PRO A 173 -11.40 12.06 -15.68
CA PRO A 173 -10.60 13.26 -15.57
C PRO A 173 -11.35 14.40 -14.85
N PRO A 174 -10.65 15.28 -14.10
CA PRO A 174 -11.30 16.37 -13.34
C PRO A 174 -12.23 17.25 -14.18
N GLU A 175 -11.94 17.40 -15.48
CA GLU A 175 -12.74 18.17 -16.44
C GLU A 175 -14.09 17.51 -16.66
N VAL A 176 -14.13 16.16 -16.76
CA VAL A 176 -15.37 15.40 -16.93
C VAL A 176 -16.20 15.46 -15.64
N ILE A 177 -15.55 15.36 -14.47
CA ILE A 177 -16.22 15.51 -13.19
C ILE A 177 -16.82 16.90 -13.05
N ARG A 178 -16.07 17.96 -13.42
CA ARG A 178 -16.57 19.34 -13.40
C ARG A 178 -17.76 19.51 -14.32
N ALA A 179 -17.69 19.02 -15.56
CA ALA A 179 -18.77 19.08 -16.52
C ALA A 179 -20.04 18.33 -16.06
N LEU A 180 -19.88 17.20 -15.33
CA LEU A 180 -20.99 16.46 -14.76
C LEU A 180 -21.59 17.19 -13.55
N VAL A 181 -20.78 17.86 -12.72
CA VAL A 181 -21.23 18.69 -11.59
C VAL A 181 -21.97 19.92 -12.09
N GLU A 182 -21.46 20.60 -13.12
CA GLU A 182 -22.10 21.77 -13.74
C GLU A 182 -23.45 21.40 -14.38
N ARG A 183 -23.59 20.19 -14.93
CA ARG A 183 -24.88 19.68 -15.48
C ARG A 183 -25.86 19.22 -14.40
N GLY A 184 -25.39 18.86 -13.20
CA GLY A 184 -26.19 18.29 -12.10
C GLY A 184 -26.36 19.22 -10.90
N SER A 185 -26.27 20.56 -11.08
CA SER A 185 -26.32 21.54 -9.96
C SER A 185 -27.73 21.75 -9.38
N ASP A 186 -28.38 20.64 -9.01
CA ASP A 186 -29.45 20.67 -8.01
C ASP A 186 -28.81 20.63 -6.61
N GLY A 187 -28.33 21.72 -6.10
CA GLY A 187 -28.08 22.14 -4.73
C GLY A 187 -27.85 21.13 -3.57
N ARG A 188 -27.66 19.84 -3.81
CA ARG A 188 -27.62 18.76 -2.81
C ARG A 188 -26.29 18.00 -2.71
N ASN A 189 -25.17 18.65 -2.98
CA ASN A 189 -23.87 18.01 -2.79
C ASN A 189 -23.39 18.15 -1.34
N HIS A 190 -23.78 17.22 -0.46
CA HIS A 190 -23.11 17.02 0.81
C HIS A 190 -21.69 16.47 0.56
N PRO A 191 -20.64 17.05 1.16
CA PRO A 191 -19.24 16.56 1.01
C PRO A 191 -19.07 15.08 1.36
N GLY A 192 -19.92 14.51 2.21
CA GLY A 192 -19.95 13.10 2.56
C GLY A 192 -20.47 12.19 1.44
N SER A 193 -21.42 12.64 0.62
CA SER A 193 -22.00 11.80 -0.43
C SER A 193 -21.01 11.44 -1.55
N ALA A 194 -20.06 12.34 -1.84
CA ALA A 194 -19.03 12.10 -2.86
C ALA A 194 -18.04 10.98 -2.47
N ILE A 195 -17.80 10.77 -1.17
CA ILE A 195 -16.94 9.69 -0.69
C ILE A 195 -17.62 8.34 -0.93
N TRP A 196 -18.90 8.22 -0.60
CA TRP A 196 -19.64 6.96 -0.74
C TRP A 196 -20.03 6.66 -2.19
N ALA A 197 -20.43 7.67 -2.97
CA ALA A 197 -20.83 7.50 -4.37
C ALA A 197 -19.79 6.77 -5.23
N GLY A 198 -18.50 7.07 -5.01
CA GLY A 198 -17.46 6.42 -5.77
C GLY A 198 -17.17 4.96 -5.35
N LEU A 199 -17.69 4.44 -4.22
CA LEU A 199 -17.56 3.02 -3.85
C LEU A 199 -18.46 2.12 -4.70
N PHE A 200 -19.58 2.66 -5.18
CA PHE A 200 -20.55 1.95 -6.00
C PHE A 200 -20.35 2.19 -7.51
N ASP A 201 -19.22 2.80 -7.89
CA ASP A 201 -18.84 2.90 -9.30
C ASP A 201 -18.67 1.49 -9.89
N ARG A 202 -19.23 1.28 -11.10
CA ARG A 202 -19.21 -0.03 -11.75
C ARG A 202 -17.80 -0.59 -11.90
N THR A 203 -16.84 0.27 -12.22
CA THR A 203 -15.43 -0.12 -12.41
C THR A 203 -14.81 -0.55 -11.10
N VAL A 204 -15.07 0.20 -10.01
CA VAL A 204 -14.60 -0.15 -8.65
C VAL A 204 -15.19 -1.50 -8.22
N LEU A 205 -16.49 -1.73 -8.48
CA LEU A 205 -17.14 -3.00 -8.14
C LEU A 205 -16.56 -4.18 -8.93
N ILE A 206 -16.34 -4.02 -10.24
CA ILE A 206 -15.75 -5.07 -11.09
C ILE A 206 -14.35 -5.42 -10.62
N TRP A 207 -13.48 -4.42 -10.39
CA TRP A 207 -12.13 -4.66 -9.92
C TRP A 207 -12.11 -5.26 -8.51
N SER A 208 -12.98 -4.79 -7.61
CA SER A 208 -13.10 -5.37 -6.26
C SER A 208 -13.55 -6.83 -6.32
N ALA A 209 -14.54 -7.15 -7.14
CA ALA A 209 -14.97 -8.53 -7.34
C ALA A 209 -13.84 -9.40 -7.90
N ALA A 210 -13.11 -8.93 -8.92
CA ALA A 210 -11.99 -9.66 -9.49
C ALA A 210 -10.88 -9.93 -8.46
N ILE A 211 -10.53 -8.92 -7.64
CA ILE A 211 -9.50 -9.04 -6.60
C ILE A 211 -9.95 -10.03 -5.51
N VAL A 212 -11.21 -9.95 -5.06
CA VAL A 212 -11.76 -10.89 -4.07
C VAL A 212 -11.76 -12.32 -4.62
N ILE A 213 -12.26 -12.53 -5.83
CA ILE A 213 -12.29 -13.84 -6.49
C ILE A 213 -10.89 -14.41 -6.64
N LEU A 214 -9.93 -13.60 -7.11
CA LEU A 214 -8.53 -14.04 -7.25
C LEU A 214 -7.94 -14.46 -5.90
N ASN A 215 -8.15 -13.66 -4.85
CA ASN A 215 -7.68 -14.01 -3.50
C ASN A 215 -8.32 -15.30 -2.97
N LEU A 216 -9.60 -15.51 -3.20
CA LEU A 216 -10.30 -16.75 -2.84
C LEU A 216 -9.74 -17.96 -3.61
N ILE A 217 -9.55 -17.81 -4.93
CA ILE A 217 -8.97 -18.88 -5.76
C ILE A 217 -7.57 -19.26 -5.24
N VAL A 218 -6.71 -18.27 -5.05
CA VAL A 218 -5.33 -18.49 -4.58
C VAL A 218 -5.32 -19.06 -3.16
N GLY A 219 -6.12 -18.52 -2.25
CA GLY A 219 -6.19 -18.96 -0.85
C GLY A 219 -6.73 -20.38 -0.68
N VAL A 220 -7.76 -20.74 -1.48
CA VAL A 220 -8.42 -22.05 -1.35
C VAL A 220 -7.74 -23.13 -2.19
N PHE A 221 -7.32 -22.81 -3.41
CA PHE A 221 -6.84 -23.80 -4.37
C PHE A 221 -5.31 -23.88 -4.52
N ALA A 222 -4.56 -22.93 -3.94
CA ALA A 222 -3.10 -22.92 -4.02
C ALA A 222 -2.39 -22.97 -2.64
N PRO A 223 -2.81 -23.79 -1.68
CA PRO A 223 -2.18 -23.85 -0.36
C PRO A 223 -0.70 -24.27 -0.40
N GLY A 224 -0.24 -24.90 -1.49
CA GLY A 224 1.15 -25.35 -1.67
C GLY A 224 2.10 -24.34 -2.31
N ILE A 225 1.62 -23.20 -2.81
CA ILE A 225 2.47 -22.19 -3.49
C ILE A 225 3.21 -21.31 -2.46
N ALA A 226 2.63 -21.11 -1.28
CA ALA A 226 3.29 -20.45 -0.16
C ALA A 226 4.08 -21.49 0.64
N ASN A 227 5.40 -21.43 0.55
CA ASN A 227 6.33 -22.34 1.22
C ASN A 227 5.95 -22.72 2.66
N ALA A 228 6.07 -24.02 2.96
CA ALA A 228 6.12 -24.59 4.30
C ALA A 228 4.84 -24.46 5.17
N GLY A 229 3.74 -25.08 4.75
CA GLY A 229 2.67 -25.46 5.69
C GLY A 229 1.74 -24.35 6.21
N ALA A 230 2.08 -23.09 6.01
CA ALA A 230 1.20 -21.96 6.27
C ALA A 230 0.60 -21.49 4.94
N GLY A 231 -0.70 -21.65 4.75
CA GLY A 231 -1.43 -21.14 3.58
C GLY A 231 -1.29 -19.63 3.43
N ILE A 232 -1.71 -19.11 2.26
CA ILE A 232 -1.77 -17.66 2.05
C ILE A 232 -2.93 -17.10 2.89
N ALA A 233 -2.63 -16.12 3.75
CA ALA A 233 -3.61 -15.42 4.59
C ALA A 233 -4.44 -14.44 3.74
N TRP A 234 -5.27 -14.97 2.84
CA TRP A 234 -6.07 -14.20 1.88
C TRP A 234 -7.08 -13.28 2.58
N GLU A 235 -7.53 -13.63 3.79
CA GLU A 235 -8.41 -12.81 4.63
C GLU A 235 -7.72 -11.48 4.98
N SER A 236 -6.42 -11.52 5.29
CA SER A 236 -5.62 -10.32 5.54
C SER A 236 -5.54 -9.42 4.30
N HIS A 237 -5.42 -10.01 3.11
CA HIS A 237 -5.41 -9.26 1.86
C HIS A 237 -6.76 -8.56 1.63
N ILE A 238 -7.87 -9.28 1.83
CA ILE A 238 -9.22 -8.73 1.68
C ILE A 238 -9.47 -7.62 2.71
N GLY A 239 -9.11 -7.83 3.98
CA GLY A 239 -9.26 -6.81 5.03
C GLY A 239 -8.48 -5.54 4.73
N GLY A 240 -7.21 -5.68 4.35
CA GLY A 240 -6.36 -4.57 3.94
C GLY A 240 -6.91 -3.84 2.72
N TYR A 241 -7.33 -4.57 1.69
CA TYR A 241 -7.90 -4.03 0.47
C TYR A 241 -9.15 -3.17 0.74
N PHE A 242 -10.13 -3.69 1.46
CA PHE A 242 -11.35 -2.94 1.76
C PHE A 242 -11.09 -1.73 2.65
N PHE A 243 -10.17 -1.84 3.62
CA PHE A 243 -9.74 -0.68 4.38
C PHE A 243 -9.16 0.40 3.45
N GLY A 244 -8.26 0.02 2.54
CA GLY A 244 -7.65 0.93 1.59
C GLY A 244 -8.67 1.59 0.67
N LEU A 245 -9.63 0.81 0.16
CA LEU A 245 -10.71 1.29 -0.70
C LEU A 245 -11.55 2.38 -0.03
N VAL A 246 -11.85 2.22 1.27
CA VAL A 246 -12.71 3.13 2.03
C VAL A 246 -11.91 4.31 2.62
N ALA A 247 -10.76 4.04 3.23
CA ALA A 247 -10.01 5.01 4.02
C ALA A 247 -9.11 5.93 3.19
N PHE A 248 -8.68 5.52 1.99
CA PHE A 248 -7.74 6.29 1.18
C PHE A 248 -8.15 7.75 0.94
N PRO A 249 -9.42 8.10 0.60
CA PRO A 249 -9.81 9.49 0.39
C PRO A 249 -9.53 10.38 1.59
N TYR A 250 -9.73 9.85 2.79
CA TYR A 250 -9.48 10.56 4.04
C TYR A 250 -7.98 10.81 4.24
N PHE A 251 -7.16 9.76 4.10
CA PHE A 251 -5.71 9.88 4.23
C PHE A 251 -5.11 10.82 3.17
N ALA A 252 -5.56 10.73 1.93
CA ALA A 252 -5.11 11.59 0.84
C ALA A 252 -5.49 13.07 1.07
N ARG A 253 -6.65 13.34 1.68
CA ARG A 253 -7.06 14.69 2.08
C ARG A 253 -6.15 15.23 3.18
N LEU A 254 -5.94 14.46 4.24
CA LEU A 254 -5.02 14.82 5.32
C LEU A 254 -3.59 15.05 4.82
N ALA A 255 -3.11 14.21 3.92
CA ALA A 255 -1.78 14.34 3.32
C ALA A 255 -1.58 15.68 2.61
N ARG A 256 -2.61 16.18 1.92
CA ARG A 256 -2.58 17.44 1.17
C ARG A 256 -2.89 18.68 2.02
N GLY A 257 -3.31 18.52 3.26
CA GLY A 257 -3.62 19.65 4.15
C GLY A 257 -4.97 20.29 3.92
N ALA A 258 -5.90 19.54 3.31
CA ALA A 258 -7.24 20.01 2.99
C ALA A 258 -8.30 19.48 3.99
#